data_20b39b9e45556a75677f93520d7138a2
#
_entry.id   20b39b9e45556a75677f93520d7138a2
#
_cell.length_a   1.000
_cell.length_b   1.000
_cell.length_c   1.000
_cell.angle_alpha   90.00
_cell.angle_beta   90.00
_cell.angle_gamma   90.00
#
_symmetry.space_group_name_H-M   'P 1'
#
loop_
_entity.id
_entity.type
_entity.pdbx_description
1 polymer ?
#
loop_
_entity_poly.entity_id
_entity_poly.type
_entity_poly.pdbx_seq_one_letter_code
_entity_poly.pdbx_strand_id
1 'polypeptide(L)'
;MQGLMMDVPLTITSIIQHAESVNGHKEIVSVTRDNPRHRYTYKDAFSRSRQLANVIAGWGLSQGDRIATLAWNDYRHLEAYYAAACSGYVCHTINP
;
A
#
# COMPACT_ATOMS: atom_id res chain seq x y z
N MET A 1 24.19 26.04 -15.00
CA MET A 1 22.74 26.14 -15.30
C MET A 1 22.01 25.08 -14.46
N GLN A 2 21.05 25.52 -13.71
CA GLN A 2 20.21 24.58 -12.96
C GLN A 2 19.22 23.93 -13.92
N GLY A 3 19.04 22.61 -13.80
CA GLY A 3 18.07 21.88 -14.60
C GLY A 3 16.64 22.20 -14.16
N LEU A 4 15.68 21.99 -15.06
CA LEU A 4 14.26 22.15 -14.78
C LEU A 4 13.61 20.84 -14.27
N MET A 5 14.44 19.95 -13.71
CA MET A 5 13.96 18.69 -13.17
C MET A 5 13.40 18.88 -11.78
N MET A 6 12.38 18.10 -11.47
CA MET A 6 11.75 18.07 -10.16
C MET A 6 12.74 17.57 -9.09
N ASP A 7 12.83 18.28 -7.97
CA ASP A 7 13.70 17.93 -6.84
C ASP A 7 12.89 17.21 -5.75
N VAL A 8 12.07 16.26 -6.17
CA VAL A 8 11.24 15.44 -5.28
C VAL A 8 11.38 13.98 -5.70
N PRO A 9 11.70 13.07 -4.76
CA PRO A 9 11.81 11.65 -5.09
C PRO A 9 10.45 11.07 -5.52
N LEU A 10 10.47 10.24 -6.56
CA LEU A 10 9.29 9.52 -7.03
C LEU A 10 9.15 8.25 -6.18
N THR A 11 8.27 8.29 -5.20
CA THR A 11 8.04 7.19 -4.28
C THR A 11 6.60 6.68 -4.35
N ILE A 12 6.41 5.42 -3.99
CA ILE A 12 5.05 4.85 -3.86
C ILE A 12 4.27 5.60 -2.78
N THR A 13 4.94 6.03 -1.72
CA THR A 13 4.31 6.83 -0.65
C THR A 13 3.68 8.11 -1.18
N SER A 14 4.31 8.79 -2.12
CA SER A 14 3.75 10.02 -2.70
C SER A 14 2.45 9.73 -3.48
N ILE A 15 2.34 8.57 -4.10
CA ILE A 15 1.15 8.16 -4.83
C ILE A 15 -0.04 7.99 -3.88
N ILE A 16 0.14 7.25 -2.78
CA ILE A 16 -0.97 7.04 -1.84
C ILE A 16 -1.32 8.30 -1.06
N GLN A 17 -0.34 9.15 -0.75
CA GLN A 17 -0.61 10.43 -0.11
C GLN A 17 -1.46 11.33 -0.99
N HIS A 18 -1.16 11.38 -2.28
CA HIS A 18 -1.96 12.13 -3.25
C HIS A 18 -3.37 11.53 -3.37
N ALA A 19 -3.48 10.22 -3.51
CA ALA A 19 -4.78 9.55 -3.62
C ALA A 19 -5.65 9.79 -2.38
N GLU A 20 -5.07 9.75 -1.19
CA GLU A 20 -5.80 9.99 0.05
C GLU A 20 -6.25 11.46 0.17
N SER A 21 -5.39 12.42 -0.15
CA SER A 21 -5.68 13.84 0.03
C SER A 21 -6.67 14.37 -1.00
N VAL A 22 -6.59 13.93 -2.25
CA VAL A 22 -7.41 14.42 -3.35
C VAL A 22 -8.63 13.53 -3.61
N ASN A 23 -8.47 12.22 -3.47
CA ASN A 23 -9.47 11.22 -3.82
C ASN A 23 -9.85 10.32 -2.65
N GLY A 24 -9.64 10.75 -1.41
CA GLY A 24 -9.87 9.94 -0.22
C GLY A 24 -11.29 9.36 -0.11
N HIS A 25 -12.26 10.01 -0.72
CA HIS A 25 -13.68 9.59 -0.72
C HIS A 25 -14.00 8.53 -1.78
N LYS A 26 -13.11 8.28 -2.74
CA LYS A 26 -13.34 7.27 -3.78
C LYS A 26 -13.32 5.87 -3.22
N GLU A 27 -14.18 5.02 -3.76
CA GLU A 27 -14.34 3.66 -3.27
C GLU A 27 -13.37 2.69 -3.91
N ILE A 28 -12.97 1.70 -3.10
CA ILE A 28 -12.34 0.46 -3.55
C ILE A 28 -13.34 -0.65 -3.32
N VAL A 29 -13.63 -1.40 -4.37
CA VAL A 29 -14.59 -2.50 -4.33
C VAL A 29 -13.85 -3.80 -4.53
N SER A 30 -14.04 -4.75 -3.64
CA SER A 30 -13.42 -6.07 -3.72
C SER A 30 -14.47 -7.16 -3.62
N VAL A 31 -14.26 -8.21 -4.40
CA VAL A 31 -15.01 -9.45 -4.26
C VAL A 31 -14.14 -10.43 -3.48
N THR A 32 -14.57 -10.78 -2.29
CA THR A 32 -13.89 -11.75 -1.46
C THR A 32 -14.77 -12.98 -1.25
N ARG A 33 -14.17 -14.06 -0.75
CA ARG A 33 -14.92 -15.30 -0.50
C ARG A 33 -15.98 -15.13 0.59
N ASP A 34 -15.65 -14.36 1.62
CA ASP A 34 -16.50 -14.11 2.79
C ASP A 34 -17.39 -12.89 2.61
N ASN A 35 -17.04 -11.97 1.69
CA ASN A 35 -17.82 -10.77 1.42
C ASN A 35 -17.78 -10.47 -0.09
N PRO A 36 -18.83 -10.80 -0.87
CA PRO A 36 -18.81 -10.60 -2.33
C PRO A 36 -18.85 -9.14 -2.74
N ARG A 37 -19.09 -8.22 -1.82
CA ARG A 37 -19.17 -6.78 -2.11
C ARG A 37 -18.53 -5.94 -1.01
N HIS A 38 -17.28 -6.22 -0.67
CA HIS A 38 -16.54 -5.37 0.25
C HIS A 38 -16.30 -4.01 -0.39
N ARG A 39 -16.71 -2.95 0.28
CA ARG A 39 -16.52 -1.56 -0.15
C ARG A 39 -15.94 -0.74 0.97
N TYR A 40 -14.93 0.04 0.65
CA TYR A 40 -14.42 1.08 1.53
C TYR A 40 -13.70 2.15 0.69
N THR A 41 -13.30 3.23 1.31
CA THR A 41 -12.68 4.35 0.61
C THR A 41 -11.16 4.24 0.57
N TYR A 42 -10.52 5.05 -0.28
CA TYR A 42 -9.06 5.18 -0.29
C TYR A 42 -8.54 5.60 1.09
N LYS A 43 -9.24 6.51 1.76
CA LYS A 43 -8.88 6.94 3.11
C LYS A 43 -8.85 5.77 4.09
N ASP A 44 -9.87 4.91 4.04
CA ASP A 44 -9.95 3.73 4.89
C ASP A 44 -8.83 2.75 4.57
N ALA A 45 -8.61 2.47 3.28
CA ALA A 45 -7.58 1.54 2.82
C ALA A 45 -6.18 1.97 3.29
N PHE A 46 -5.85 3.24 3.14
CA PHE A 46 -4.52 3.72 3.49
C PHE A 46 -4.33 3.90 5.00
N SER A 47 -5.40 4.17 5.75
CA SER A 47 -5.37 4.10 7.20
C SER A 47 -5.04 2.69 7.69
N ARG A 48 -5.68 1.68 7.12
CA ARG A 48 -5.42 0.27 7.43
C ARG A 48 -4.01 -0.17 6.99
N SER A 49 -3.55 0.32 5.84
CA SER A 49 -2.17 0.05 5.37
C SER A 49 -1.13 0.60 6.35
N ARG A 50 -1.36 1.78 6.92
CA ARG A 50 -0.48 2.34 7.95
C ARG A 50 -0.50 1.51 9.24
N GLN A 51 -1.66 1.01 9.64
CA GLN A 51 -1.76 0.10 10.80
C GLN A 51 -0.94 -1.17 10.57
N LEU A 52 -1.04 -1.76 9.38
CA LEU A 52 -0.24 -2.93 9.02
C LEU A 52 1.26 -2.60 8.97
N ALA A 53 1.63 -1.45 8.44
CA ALA A 53 3.01 -0.98 8.43
C ALA A 53 3.58 -0.88 9.85
N ASN A 54 2.79 -0.41 10.82
CA ASN A 54 3.20 -0.36 12.21
C ASN A 54 3.45 -1.75 12.79
N VAL A 55 2.64 -2.73 12.42
CA VAL A 55 2.86 -4.12 12.84
C VAL A 55 4.15 -4.68 12.24
N ILE A 56 4.36 -4.46 10.95
CA ILE A 56 5.56 -4.92 10.24
C ILE A 56 6.82 -4.28 10.82
N ALA A 57 6.76 -3.02 11.22
CA ALA A 57 7.88 -2.33 11.84
C ALA A 57 8.39 -3.02 13.12
N GLY A 58 7.53 -3.76 13.81
CA GLY A 58 7.89 -4.55 14.99
C GLY A 58 8.55 -5.89 14.70
N TRP A 59 8.67 -6.30 13.43
CA TRP A 59 9.23 -7.61 13.05
C TRP A 59 10.76 -7.65 12.99
N GLY A 60 11.44 -6.51 13.16
CA GLY A 60 12.91 -6.46 13.14
C GLY A 60 13.51 -6.58 11.75
N LEU A 61 12.78 -6.23 10.71
CA LEU A 61 13.28 -6.24 9.34
C LEU A 61 14.17 -5.02 9.06
N SER A 62 15.11 -5.18 8.14
CA SER A 62 15.96 -4.11 7.66
C SER A 62 15.38 -3.50 6.39
N GLN A 63 15.73 -2.25 6.12
CA GLN A 63 15.34 -1.58 4.89
C GLN A 63 15.80 -2.39 3.67
N GLY A 64 14.92 -2.55 2.70
CA GLY A 64 15.18 -3.33 1.50
C GLY A 64 14.89 -4.83 1.64
N ASP A 65 14.54 -5.29 2.82
CA ASP A 65 14.10 -6.68 2.99
C ASP A 65 12.82 -6.96 2.18
N ARG A 66 12.68 -8.19 1.77
CA ARG A 66 11.53 -8.62 0.95
C ARG A 66 10.43 -9.17 1.83
N ILE A 67 9.22 -8.70 1.58
CA ILE A 67 8.01 -9.24 2.18
C ILE A 67 7.22 -9.94 1.08
N ALA A 68 7.12 -11.25 1.16
CA ALA A 68 6.38 -12.03 0.20
C ALA A 68 4.90 -12.08 0.55
N THR A 69 4.05 -11.94 -0.45
CA THR A 69 2.61 -12.08 -0.30
C THR A 69 2.11 -13.23 -1.16
N LEU A 70 1.32 -14.12 -0.55
CA LEU A 70 0.58 -15.18 -1.23
C LEU A 70 -0.89 -14.99 -0.88
N ALA A 71 -1.63 -14.29 -1.74
CA ALA A 71 -2.99 -13.86 -1.42
C ALA A 71 -3.82 -13.71 -2.69
N TRP A 72 -5.14 -13.85 -2.52
CA TRP A 72 -6.09 -13.46 -3.56
C TRP A 72 -6.00 -11.95 -3.83
N ASN A 73 -6.37 -11.55 -5.02
CA ASN A 73 -6.36 -10.16 -5.46
C ASN A 73 -7.58 -9.41 -4.90
N ASP A 74 -7.49 -9.05 -3.62
CA ASP A 74 -8.55 -8.34 -2.90
C ASP A 74 -7.99 -7.15 -2.11
N TYR A 75 -8.84 -6.50 -1.30
CA TYR A 75 -8.45 -5.33 -0.52
C TYR A 75 -7.34 -5.61 0.50
N ARG A 76 -7.28 -6.82 1.05
CA ARG A 76 -6.23 -7.21 2.02
C ARG A 76 -4.86 -7.26 1.36
N HIS A 77 -4.81 -7.78 0.13
CA HIS A 77 -3.56 -7.81 -0.65
C HIS A 77 -3.12 -6.40 -1.03
N LEU A 78 -4.07 -5.54 -1.41
CA LEU A 78 -3.81 -4.13 -1.69
C LEU A 78 -3.19 -3.42 -0.48
N GLU A 79 -3.77 -3.63 0.71
CA GLU A 79 -3.26 -3.06 1.96
C GLU A 79 -1.83 -3.55 2.26
N ALA A 80 -1.58 -4.85 2.09
CA ALA A 80 -0.26 -5.44 2.31
C ALA A 80 0.78 -4.89 1.34
N TYR A 81 0.40 -4.71 0.08
CA TYR A 81 1.27 -4.13 -0.95
C TYR A 81 1.74 -2.73 -0.55
N TYR A 82 0.81 -1.84 -0.20
CA TYR A 82 1.17 -0.49 0.19
C TYR A 82 1.87 -0.42 1.54
N ALA A 83 1.49 -1.26 2.49
CA ALA A 83 2.17 -1.32 3.78
C ALA A 83 3.66 -1.66 3.62
N ALA A 84 3.99 -2.64 2.79
CA ALA A 84 5.37 -3.02 2.51
C ALA A 84 6.09 -1.96 1.67
N ALA A 85 5.51 -1.55 0.54
CA ALA A 85 6.16 -0.66 -0.42
C ALA A 85 6.40 0.75 0.14
N CYS A 86 5.53 1.23 1.03
CA CYS A 86 5.67 2.55 1.64
C CYS A 86 6.54 2.56 2.91
N SER A 87 7.01 1.39 3.35
CA SER A 87 7.79 1.24 4.58
C SER A 87 9.27 0.94 4.32
N GLY A 88 9.71 1.06 3.08
CA GLY A 88 11.10 0.78 2.71
C GLY A 88 11.42 -0.69 2.50
N TYR A 89 10.40 -1.53 2.35
CA TYR A 89 10.55 -2.95 2.02
C TYR A 89 10.21 -3.23 0.56
N VAL A 90 10.62 -4.38 0.08
CA VAL A 90 10.28 -4.84 -1.26
C VAL A 90 9.09 -5.79 -1.17
N CYS A 91 7.99 -5.41 -1.78
CA CYS A 91 6.82 -6.28 -1.87
C CYS A 91 7.03 -7.30 -2.97
N HIS A 92 7.08 -8.59 -2.60
CA HIS A 92 7.23 -9.69 -3.53
C HIS A 92 5.93 -10.48 -3.62
N THR A 93 5.18 -10.28 -4.70
CA THR A 93 3.93 -11.01 -4.92
C THR A 93 4.23 -12.39 -5.51
N ILE A 94 3.73 -13.42 -4.84
CA ILE A 94 3.90 -14.80 -5.32
C ILE A 94 2.64 -15.16 -6.10
N ASN A 95 2.85 -15.65 -7.32
CA ASN A 95 1.76 -16.16 -8.12
C ASN A 95 1.31 -17.52 -7.56
N PRO A 96 0.06 -17.64 -7.13
CA PRO A 96 -0.45 -18.89 -6.56
C PRO A 96 -0.61 -20.01 -7.59
#